data_02c1ab5fbf81874c42f5d72f041a943c
#
_entry.id   02c1ab5fbf81874c42f5d72f041a943c
#
_cell.length_a   1.000
_cell.length_b   1.000
_cell.length_c   1.000
_cell.angle_alpha   90.00
_cell.angle_beta   90.00
_cell.angle_gamma   90.00
#
_symmetry.space_group_name_H-M   'P 1'
#
loop_
_entity.id
_entity.type
_entity.pdbx_description
1 polymer ?
#
loop_
_entity_poly.entity_id
_entity_poly.type
_entity_poly.pdbx_seq_one_letter_code
_entity_poly.pdbx_strand_id
1 'polypeptide(L)'
;MPGPEPAAAVPGPCIFGTVRLLPLIDVLSAEIAGVREADDIEHVHRMRVASRRLRAALPLFAGCFPEKEYRLWLREIKKITRALGAARDTDVQIAFFKKYLKSQAGPVPQDSPVKASEGSSHSGDPLGVLLARLQKQRGAFQKQVITVLDELEHSQVLPSLRAACAPPVEPKKRRKRERYAGILPVAAGRIGRRLQAVHRYEPFVHNPDAVFEHHALRIAAKKLRYTLEAYAPLYRRDLARPIARIKRLQDLLGDIHDCDVWIEQMSLAIVRQRGRRHPDTGEAGASVSAVAPFRRLLVNREKRRARLYRQFVRYWDALVRNGFWEELPAAALTGQRSVFSNRRSLPAKEEREAFLRLAAVAPDHMAHSRTVTTLALRLFDELAPLHGLSRRDRTLLSYAATVHDIGWIHGQAGHQKESAGMILASPDLPVPVREQGIVALVAGLHGGKMQARPDGFFTLLVPADQKRVRILAALLRVADGLDYLHAGSVTGLHCTIRATEVLCTLTGTGDTATEKARATRKSDLFTEVFGKTLVIA
;
A
#
# COMPACT_ATOMS: atom_id res chain seq x y z
N MET A 1 41.97 5.91 24.03
CA MET A 1 41.27 5.84 22.72
C MET A 1 40.08 4.93 22.88
N PRO A 2 38.82 5.40 22.84
CA PRO A 2 37.67 4.51 22.76
C PRO A 2 37.73 3.81 21.40
N GLY A 3 37.60 2.47 21.41
CA GLY A 3 37.54 1.67 20.20
C GLY A 3 36.32 2.07 19.33
N PRO A 4 36.37 1.80 18.03
CA PRO A 4 35.25 2.17 17.16
C PRO A 4 33.95 1.52 17.66
N GLU A 5 32.92 2.34 17.89
CA GLU A 5 31.57 1.86 18.19
C GLU A 5 31.17 0.81 17.16
N PRO A 6 30.61 -0.33 17.58
CA PRO A 6 30.16 -1.34 16.63
C PRO A 6 29.09 -0.71 15.73
N ALA A 7 29.37 -0.65 14.42
CA ALA A 7 28.43 -0.14 13.42
C ALA A 7 27.04 -0.75 13.65
N ALA A 8 26.04 0.12 13.87
CA ALA A 8 24.67 -0.29 14.17
C ALA A 8 24.20 -1.30 13.10
N ALA A 9 23.73 -2.46 13.54
CA ALA A 9 23.32 -3.53 12.65
C ALA A 9 22.17 -3.06 11.74
N VAL A 10 22.36 -3.16 10.42
CA VAL A 10 21.33 -2.76 9.44
C VAL A 10 20.03 -3.52 9.70
N PRO A 11 18.87 -2.83 9.84
CA PRO A 11 17.58 -3.47 10.14
C PRO A 11 17.19 -4.51 9.08
N GLY A 12 16.62 -5.63 9.49
CA GLY A 12 16.18 -6.71 8.60
C GLY A 12 15.27 -6.28 7.44
N PRO A 13 14.31 -5.35 7.63
CA PRO A 13 13.53 -4.75 6.53
C PRO A 13 14.39 -4.07 5.46
N CYS A 14 15.49 -3.44 5.84
CA CYS A 14 16.39 -2.75 4.91
C CYS A 14 17.22 -3.75 4.09
N ILE A 15 17.77 -4.78 4.73
CA ILE A 15 18.49 -5.86 4.03
C ILE A 15 17.56 -6.54 3.00
N PHE A 16 16.31 -6.80 3.37
CA PHE A 16 15.32 -7.35 2.44
C PHE A 16 15.03 -6.37 1.29
N GLY A 17 14.92 -5.07 1.60
CA GLY A 17 14.69 -4.01 0.62
C GLY A 17 15.77 -3.98 -0.44
N THR A 18 17.04 -4.02 -0.05
CA THR A 18 18.17 -4.00 -0.99
C THR A 18 18.13 -5.21 -1.93
N VAL A 19 17.92 -6.43 -1.41
CA VAL A 19 17.76 -7.66 -2.22
C VAL A 19 16.61 -7.57 -3.22
N ARG A 20 15.55 -6.82 -2.90
CA ARG A 20 14.39 -6.63 -3.80
C ARG A 20 14.57 -5.53 -4.83
N LEU A 21 15.36 -4.51 -4.51
CA LEU A 21 15.56 -3.35 -5.39
C LEU A 21 16.66 -3.57 -6.42
N LEU A 22 17.78 -4.19 -6.03
CA LEU A 22 18.94 -4.41 -6.91
C LEU A 22 18.58 -5.01 -8.27
N PRO A 23 17.85 -6.13 -8.39
CA PRO A 23 17.54 -6.69 -9.71
C PRO A 23 16.70 -5.74 -10.58
N LEU A 24 15.88 -4.87 -9.99
CA LEU A 24 15.07 -3.90 -10.73
C LEU A 24 15.93 -2.74 -11.26
N ILE A 25 16.95 -2.34 -10.51
CA ILE A 25 17.93 -1.33 -10.92
C ILE A 25 18.78 -1.89 -12.05
N ASP A 26 19.27 -3.12 -11.91
CA ASP A 26 20.12 -3.77 -12.93
C ASP A 26 19.38 -3.92 -14.26
N VAL A 27 18.11 -4.39 -14.24
CA VAL A 27 17.28 -4.47 -15.46
C VAL A 27 17.02 -3.08 -16.05
N LEU A 28 16.75 -2.06 -15.22
CA LEU A 28 16.52 -0.70 -15.70
C LEU A 28 17.76 -0.14 -16.41
N SER A 29 18.95 -0.37 -15.85
CA SER A 29 20.22 0.08 -16.42
C SER A 29 20.58 -0.67 -17.71
N ALA A 30 20.33 -1.97 -17.76
CA ALA A 30 20.64 -2.80 -18.94
C ALA A 30 19.84 -2.45 -20.19
N GLU A 31 18.63 -1.87 -20.03
CA GLU A 31 17.76 -1.54 -21.15
C GLU A 31 18.03 -0.13 -21.74
N ILE A 32 18.93 0.68 -21.16
CA ILE A 32 19.18 2.07 -21.60
C ILE A 32 19.66 2.11 -23.06
N ALA A 33 20.66 1.31 -23.42
CA ALA A 33 21.21 1.28 -24.77
C ALA A 33 20.13 0.92 -25.81
N GLY A 34 19.43 -0.19 -25.63
CA GLY A 34 18.39 -0.62 -26.57
C GLY A 34 17.20 0.34 -26.68
N VAL A 35 16.87 1.10 -25.60
CA VAL A 35 15.87 2.17 -25.69
C VAL A 35 16.37 3.36 -26.51
N ARG A 36 17.66 3.66 -26.50
CA ARG A 36 18.28 4.71 -27.33
C ARG A 36 18.30 4.35 -28.80
N GLU A 37 18.72 3.12 -29.11
CA GLU A 37 18.78 2.60 -30.47
C GLU A 37 17.39 2.52 -31.11
N ALA A 38 16.37 2.25 -30.31
CA ALA A 38 14.96 2.20 -30.71
C ALA A 38 14.62 1.15 -31.79
N ASP A 39 15.48 0.17 -31.99
CA ASP A 39 15.33 -0.88 -33.01
C ASP A 39 14.24 -1.89 -32.61
N ASP A 40 14.10 -2.16 -31.31
CA ASP A 40 13.10 -3.06 -30.76
C ASP A 40 12.25 -2.35 -29.68
N ILE A 41 10.94 -2.31 -29.90
CA ILE A 41 9.96 -1.74 -28.96
C ILE A 41 9.93 -2.50 -27.61
N GLU A 42 10.48 -3.72 -27.56
CA GLU A 42 10.52 -4.52 -26.34
C GLU A 42 11.50 -3.95 -25.31
N HIS A 43 12.56 -3.23 -25.72
CA HIS A 43 13.45 -2.49 -24.81
C HIS A 43 12.65 -1.45 -24.01
N VAL A 44 11.83 -0.65 -24.68
CA VAL A 44 10.93 0.33 -24.04
C VAL A 44 9.96 -0.38 -23.10
N HIS A 45 9.42 -1.54 -23.50
CA HIS A 45 8.51 -2.32 -22.67
C HIS A 45 9.19 -2.83 -21.41
N ARG A 46 10.35 -3.50 -21.51
CA ARG A 46 11.12 -4.04 -20.37
C ARG A 46 11.56 -2.94 -19.42
N MET A 47 12.12 -1.85 -19.94
CA MET A 47 12.52 -0.70 -19.13
C MET A 47 11.33 -0.05 -18.40
N ARG A 48 10.18 0.09 -19.08
CA ARG A 48 8.94 0.58 -18.45
C ARG A 48 8.46 -0.35 -17.33
N VAL A 49 8.52 -1.66 -17.51
CA VAL A 49 8.15 -2.62 -16.46
C VAL A 49 9.07 -2.51 -15.26
N ALA A 50 10.40 -2.45 -15.49
CA ALA A 50 11.40 -2.31 -14.43
C ALA A 50 11.23 -1.00 -13.67
N SER A 51 11.15 0.16 -14.37
CA SER A 51 10.96 1.47 -13.75
C SER A 51 9.67 1.56 -12.94
N ARG A 52 8.59 0.98 -13.43
CA ARG A 52 7.29 0.95 -12.77
C ARG A 52 7.31 0.09 -11.50
N ARG A 53 7.99 -1.07 -11.53
CA ARG A 53 8.21 -1.93 -10.36
C ARG A 53 9.11 -1.24 -9.33
N LEU A 54 10.21 -0.63 -9.78
CA LEU A 54 11.12 0.12 -8.91
C LEU A 54 10.42 1.30 -8.24
N ARG A 55 9.64 2.08 -9.00
CA ARG A 55 8.80 3.16 -8.46
C ARG A 55 7.78 2.69 -7.42
N ALA A 56 7.29 1.47 -7.54
CA ALA A 56 6.33 0.88 -6.59
C ALA A 56 7.02 0.28 -5.36
N ALA A 57 8.21 -0.30 -5.54
CA ALA A 57 8.96 -0.98 -4.48
C ALA A 57 9.75 0.02 -3.60
N LEU A 58 10.38 1.03 -4.20
CA LEU A 58 11.23 1.98 -3.48
C LEU A 58 10.54 2.64 -2.27
N PRO A 59 9.26 3.11 -2.35
CA PRO A 59 8.54 3.64 -1.19
C PRO A 59 8.26 2.62 -0.08
N LEU A 60 8.32 1.32 -0.38
CA LEU A 60 8.16 0.29 0.64
C LEU A 60 9.37 0.21 1.57
N PHE A 61 10.50 0.78 1.17
CA PHE A 61 11.76 0.75 1.90
C PHE A 61 12.33 2.15 2.15
N ALA A 62 11.48 3.19 2.06
CA ALA A 62 11.90 4.59 2.21
C ALA A 62 12.69 4.86 3.49
N GLY A 63 12.27 4.30 4.64
CA GLY A 63 12.96 4.46 5.93
C GLY A 63 14.32 3.76 6.03
N CYS A 64 14.77 3.10 4.96
CA CYS A 64 16.09 2.47 4.88
C CYS A 64 17.16 3.37 4.24
N PHE A 65 16.78 4.55 3.79
CA PHE A 65 17.64 5.44 3.03
C PHE A 65 17.56 6.85 3.58
N PRO A 66 18.64 7.66 3.46
CA PRO A 66 18.58 9.08 3.79
C PRO A 66 17.50 9.79 2.98
N GLU A 67 16.69 10.62 3.63
CA GLU A 67 15.48 11.18 3.04
C GLU A 67 15.74 12.02 1.78
N LYS A 68 16.82 12.81 1.80
CA LYS A 68 17.22 13.68 0.68
C LYS A 68 17.52 12.87 -0.58
N GLU A 69 18.31 11.80 -0.44
CA GLU A 69 18.70 10.91 -1.54
C GLU A 69 17.49 10.11 -2.05
N TYR A 70 16.71 9.54 -1.14
CA TYR A 70 15.48 8.83 -1.49
C TYR A 70 14.51 9.69 -2.31
N ARG A 71 14.30 10.95 -1.91
CA ARG A 71 13.44 11.89 -2.65
C ARG A 71 13.96 12.16 -4.06
N LEU A 72 15.27 12.33 -4.21
CA LEU A 72 15.93 12.50 -5.51
C LEU A 72 15.71 11.28 -6.40
N TRP A 73 16.06 10.08 -5.92
CA TRP A 73 15.89 8.84 -6.68
C TRP A 73 14.45 8.61 -7.11
N LEU A 74 13.50 8.80 -6.20
CA LEU A 74 12.08 8.62 -6.51
C LEU A 74 11.59 9.62 -7.57
N ARG A 75 12.10 10.84 -7.57
CA ARG A 75 11.77 11.87 -8.55
C ARG A 75 12.25 11.47 -9.95
N GLU A 76 13.50 11.08 -10.09
CA GLU A 76 14.07 10.71 -11.39
C GLU A 76 13.45 9.42 -11.94
N ILE A 77 13.23 8.40 -11.09
CA ILE A 77 12.51 7.20 -11.48
C ILE A 77 11.06 7.49 -11.91
N LYS A 78 10.41 8.49 -11.31
CA LYS A 78 9.07 8.95 -11.76
C LYS A 78 9.14 9.61 -13.13
N LYS A 79 10.17 10.44 -13.42
CA LYS A 79 10.34 11.08 -14.72
C LYS A 79 10.47 10.04 -15.83
N ILE A 80 11.43 9.12 -15.72
CA ILE A 80 11.64 8.08 -16.73
C ILE A 80 10.43 7.16 -16.88
N THR A 81 9.77 6.78 -15.77
CA THR A 81 8.54 5.95 -15.81
C THR A 81 7.43 6.66 -16.60
N ARG A 82 7.33 8.00 -16.49
CA ARG A 82 6.32 8.81 -17.20
C ARG A 82 6.62 8.89 -18.69
N ALA A 83 7.88 9.19 -19.04
CA ALA A 83 8.31 9.28 -20.46
C ALA A 83 8.11 7.94 -21.19
N LEU A 84 8.61 6.84 -20.61
CA LEU A 84 8.39 5.49 -21.14
C LEU A 84 6.91 5.09 -21.20
N GLY A 85 6.10 5.64 -20.27
CA GLY A 85 4.65 5.44 -20.25
C GLY A 85 3.99 6.00 -21.50
N ALA A 86 4.24 7.28 -21.80
CA ALA A 86 3.67 7.98 -22.95
C ALA A 86 4.07 7.30 -24.28
N ALA A 87 5.35 6.95 -24.44
CA ALA A 87 5.83 6.23 -25.61
C ALA A 87 5.11 4.88 -25.79
N ARG A 88 5.07 4.04 -24.75
CA ARG A 88 4.45 2.71 -24.82
C ARG A 88 2.93 2.76 -25.00
N ASP A 89 2.25 3.69 -24.35
CA ASP A 89 0.79 3.84 -24.52
C ASP A 89 0.46 4.19 -25.98
N THR A 90 1.30 4.99 -26.63
CA THR A 90 1.18 5.30 -28.07
C THR A 90 1.51 4.08 -28.94
N ASP A 91 2.52 3.26 -28.61
CA ASP A 91 2.81 2.01 -29.32
C ASP A 91 1.60 1.06 -29.31
N VAL A 92 0.95 0.92 -28.14
CA VAL A 92 -0.27 0.10 -27.98
C VAL A 92 -1.42 0.65 -28.83
N GLN A 93 -1.57 1.99 -28.85
CA GLN A 93 -2.58 2.64 -29.69
C GLN A 93 -2.33 2.40 -31.19
N ILE A 94 -1.11 2.58 -31.66
CA ILE A 94 -0.73 2.33 -33.05
C ILE A 94 -0.98 0.88 -33.43
N ALA A 95 -0.56 -0.07 -32.61
CA ALA A 95 -0.78 -1.50 -32.84
C ALA A 95 -2.27 -1.85 -32.93
N PHE A 96 -3.07 -1.28 -32.03
CA PHE A 96 -4.52 -1.44 -32.06
C PHE A 96 -5.13 -0.89 -33.36
N PHE A 97 -4.76 0.33 -33.78
CA PHE A 97 -5.27 0.92 -35.01
C PHE A 97 -4.89 0.13 -36.25
N LYS A 98 -3.63 -0.26 -36.37
CA LYS A 98 -3.18 -1.12 -37.49
C LYS A 98 -4.01 -2.40 -37.57
N LYS A 99 -4.25 -3.06 -36.43
CA LYS A 99 -5.09 -4.26 -36.37
C LYS A 99 -6.56 -3.98 -36.73
N TYR A 100 -7.10 -2.86 -36.25
CA TYR A 100 -8.50 -2.47 -36.55
C TYR A 100 -8.69 -2.16 -38.02
N LEU A 101 -7.82 -1.35 -38.64
CA LEU A 101 -7.89 -1.04 -40.07
C LEU A 101 -7.76 -2.30 -40.92
N LYS A 102 -6.83 -3.20 -40.58
CA LYS A 102 -6.70 -4.49 -41.26
C LYS A 102 -7.98 -5.36 -41.17
N SER A 103 -8.68 -5.31 -40.05
CA SER A 103 -9.94 -6.05 -39.86
C SER A 103 -11.13 -5.46 -40.63
N GLN A 104 -11.03 -4.19 -41.07
CA GLN A 104 -12.08 -3.53 -41.88
C GLN A 104 -11.86 -3.73 -43.39
N ALA A 105 -10.65 -4.06 -43.82
CA ALA A 105 -10.30 -4.23 -45.23
C ALA A 105 -10.85 -5.53 -45.89
N GLY A 106 -11.47 -6.42 -45.09
CA GLY A 106 -12.01 -7.72 -45.60
C GLY A 106 -10.90 -8.68 -46.10
N PRO A 107 -11.23 -9.96 -46.35
CA PRO A 107 -10.32 -10.84 -47.07
C PRO A 107 -10.21 -10.36 -48.52
N VAL A 108 -9.00 -10.06 -48.99
CA VAL A 108 -8.72 -9.79 -50.41
C VAL A 108 -9.03 -11.06 -51.19
N PRO A 109 -9.89 -11.02 -52.23
CA PRO A 109 -10.10 -12.17 -53.12
C PRO A 109 -8.74 -12.55 -53.75
N GLN A 110 -8.38 -13.82 -53.71
CA GLN A 110 -7.09 -14.34 -54.21
C GLN A 110 -6.93 -14.29 -55.76
N ASP A 111 -7.96 -13.85 -56.51
CA ASP A 111 -7.99 -13.92 -57.97
C ASP A 111 -8.00 -12.56 -58.69
N SER A 112 -7.28 -11.54 -58.20
CA SER A 112 -7.10 -10.34 -59.01
C SER A 112 -5.60 -10.02 -59.17
N PRO A 113 -5.05 -10.03 -60.38
CA PRO A 113 -3.68 -9.65 -60.65
C PRO A 113 -3.57 -8.10 -60.66
N VAL A 114 -3.77 -7.47 -59.52
CA VAL A 114 -3.47 -6.06 -59.35
C VAL A 114 -2.10 -5.95 -58.68
N LYS A 115 -1.12 -5.53 -59.48
CA LYS A 115 0.23 -5.13 -59.00
C LYS A 115 0.10 -4.36 -57.72
N ALA A 116 0.74 -4.82 -56.66
CA ALA A 116 0.90 -4.10 -55.42
C ALA A 116 1.66 -2.78 -55.72
N SER A 117 0.96 -1.70 -55.96
CA SER A 117 1.52 -0.37 -55.90
C SER A 117 1.69 -0.06 -54.40
N GLU A 118 2.88 -0.25 -53.91
CA GLU A 118 3.37 0.36 -52.67
C GLU A 118 3.25 1.87 -52.84
N GLY A 119 2.15 2.47 -52.43
CA GLY A 119 2.01 3.92 -52.56
C GLY A 119 0.60 4.49 -52.61
N SER A 120 -0.47 3.74 -52.33
CA SER A 120 -1.77 4.41 -52.16
C SER A 120 -1.81 5.10 -50.80
N SER A 121 -1.41 6.38 -50.84
CA SER A 121 -1.57 7.33 -49.76
C SER A 121 -3.03 7.30 -49.27
N HIS A 122 -3.25 6.82 -48.04
CA HIS A 122 -4.53 6.88 -47.32
C HIS A 122 -4.89 8.33 -46.92
N SER A 123 -4.55 9.30 -47.78
CA SER A 123 -4.70 10.74 -47.53
C SER A 123 -6.15 11.22 -47.42
N GLY A 124 -7.14 10.35 -47.71
CA GLY A 124 -8.57 10.64 -47.54
C GLY A 124 -9.27 9.90 -46.42
N ASP A 125 -8.67 8.84 -45.80
CA ASP A 125 -9.29 8.12 -44.70
C ASP A 125 -9.03 8.82 -43.35
N PRO A 126 -10.08 9.30 -42.65
CA PRO A 126 -9.92 9.97 -41.35
C PRO A 126 -9.20 9.16 -40.29
N LEU A 127 -9.32 7.82 -40.32
CA LEU A 127 -8.60 6.92 -39.41
C LEU A 127 -7.13 6.78 -39.80
N GLY A 128 -6.81 6.77 -41.10
CA GLY A 128 -5.42 6.82 -41.58
C GLY A 128 -4.69 8.08 -41.16
N VAL A 129 -5.36 9.23 -41.24
CA VAL A 129 -4.82 10.52 -40.73
C VAL A 129 -4.56 10.46 -39.24
N LEU A 130 -5.45 9.84 -38.46
CA LEU A 130 -5.26 9.68 -37.03
C LEU A 130 -4.07 8.74 -36.73
N LEU A 131 -3.91 7.66 -37.47
CA LEU A 131 -2.76 6.76 -37.34
C LEU A 131 -1.44 7.48 -37.63
N ALA A 132 -1.35 8.23 -38.71
CA ALA A 132 -0.18 9.04 -39.08
C ALA A 132 0.16 10.05 -37.96
N ARG A 133 -0.85 10.68 -37.36
CA ARG A 133 -0.67 11.58 -36.22
C ARG A 133 -0.07 10.87 -35.01
N LEU A 134 -0.59 9.66 -34.67
CA LEU A 134 -0.07 8.86 -33.56
C LEU A 134 1.39 8.44 -33.80
N GLN A 135 1.75 8.08 -35.04
CA GLN A 135 3.12 7.74 -35.40
C GLN A 135 4.07 8.95 -35.25
N LYS A 136 3.64 10.14 -35.69
CA LYS A 136 4.39 11.39 -35.50
C LYS A 136 4.56 11.70 -33.99
N GLN A 137 3.50 11.54 -33.22
CA GLN A 137 3.52 11.74 -31.77
C GLN A 137 4.46 10.74 -31.08
N ARG A 138 4.48 9.47 -31.53
CA ARG A 138 5.42 8.46 -31.04
C ARG A 138 6.88 8.87 -31.26
N GLY A 139 7.20 9.44 -32.42
CA GLY A 139 8.54 10.00 -32.69
C GLY A 139 8.92 11.13 -31.74
N ALA A 140 7.96 12.02 -31.41
CA ALA A 140 8.19 13.09 -30.44
C ALA A 140 8.43 12.53 -29.03
N PHE A 141 7.67 11.50 -28.61
CA PHE A 141 7.90 10.83 -27.34
C PHE A 141 9.23 10.09 -27.26
N GLN A 142 9.74 9.54 -28.39
CA GLN A 142 11.08 8.93 -28.40
C GLN A 142 12.16 9.96 -28.09
N LYS A 143 12.09 11.15 -28.69
CA LYS A 143 13.02 12.25 -28.38
C LYS A 143 12.95 12.65 -26.90
N GLN A 144 11.73 12.74 -26.35
CA GLN A 144 11.55 13.03 -24.92
C GLN A 144 12.12 11.91 -24.01
N VAL A 145 11.96 10.66 -24.40
CA VAL A 145 12.55 9.52 -23.65
C VAL A 145 14.08 9.64 -23.63
N ILE A 146 14.71 9.95 -24.78
CA ILE A 146 16.16 10.13 -24.88
C ILE A 146 16.62 11.27 -23.96
N THR A 147 15.98 12.44 -24.02
CA THR A 147 16.31 13.57 -23.14
C THR A 147 16.24 13.18 -21.65
N VAL A 148 15.19 12.45 -21.24
CA VAL A 148 15.04 12.02 -19.85
C VAL A 148 16.08 10.94 -19.47
N LEU A 149 16.54 10.11 -20.42
CA LEU A 149 17.64 9.18 -20.19
C LEU A 149 18.96 9.92 -19.99
N ASP A 150 19.23 10.97 -20.77
CA ASP A 150 20.42 11.81 -20.62
C ASP A 150 20.44 12.47 -19.23
N GLU A 151 19.31 13.04 -18.80
CA GLU A 151 19.16 13.59 -17.44
C GLU A 151 19.38 12.52 -16.36
N LEU A 152 18.85 11.31 -16.55
CA LEU A 152 19.00 10.20 -15.60
C LEU A 152 20.46 9.77 -15.44
N GLU A 153 21.20 9.68 -16.54
CA GLU A 153 22.63 9.35 -16.54
C GLU A 153 23.47 10.46 -15.90
N HIS A 154 23.25 11.72 -16.28
CA HIS A 154 23.96 12.88 -15.68
C HIS A 154 23.70 12.98 -14.16
N SER A 155 22.49 12.67 -13.70
CA SER A 155 22.12 12.73 -12.29
C SER A 155 22.80 11.68 -11.43
N GLN A 156 23.45 10.67 -12.01
CA GLN A 156 24.08 9.50 -11.35
C GLN A 156 23.15 8.77 -10.37
N VAL A 157 21.82 8.88 -10.57
CA VAL A 157 20.81 8.32 -9.67
C VAL A 157 20.85 6.79 -9.65
N LEU A 158 21.03 6.12 -10.79
CA LEU A 158 21.08 4.65 -10.80
C LEU A 158 22.34 4.09 -10.13
N PRO A 159 23.56 4.60 -10.42
CA PRO A 159 24.74 4.21 -9.67
C PRO A 159 24.66 4.49 -8.17
N SER A 160 24.18 5.68 -7.78
CA SER A 160 24.00 6.07 -6.37
C SER A 160 23.00 5.16 -5.66
N LEU A 161 21.83 4.90 -6.25
CA LEU A 161 20.84 3.99 -5.69
C LEU A 161 21.37 2.55 -5.61
N ARG A 162 22.12 2.12 -6.62
CA ARG A 162 22.74 0.79 -6.63
C ARG A 162 23.77 0.66 -5.51
N ALA A 163 24.60 1.67 -5.30
CA ALA A 163 25.57 1.70 -4.21
C ALA A 163 24.88 1.67 -2.83
N ALA A 164 23.81 2.44 -2.65
CA ALA A 164 23.01 2.44 -1.42
C ALA A 164 22.29 1.09 -1.17
N CYS A 165 22.06 0.32 -2.22
CA CYS A 165 21.53 -1.05 -2.15
C CYS A 165 22.63 -2.12 -2.09
N ALA A 166 23.91 -1.76 -2.04
CA ALA A 166 24.96 -2.76 -1.86
C ALA A 166 24.74 -3.50 -0.53
N PRO A 167 24.80 -4.86 -0.53
CA PRO A 167 24.57 -5.59 0.70
C PRO A 167 25.67 -5.20 1.71
N PRO A 168 25.29 -4.91 2.96
CA PRO A 168 26.29 -4.69 4.01
C PRO A 168 27.19 -5.91 4.11
N VAL A 169 28.48 -5.69 4.38
CA VAL A 169 29.43 -6.77 4.63
C VAL A 169 28.99 -7.50 5.89
N GLU A 170 28.23 -8.57 5.70
CA GLU A 170 27.73 -9.37 6.82
C GLU A 170 28.76 -10.40 7.30
N PRO A 171 28.86 -10.61 8.61
CA PRO A 171 29.62 -11.75 9.12
C PRO A 171 29.00 -13.05 8.56
N LYS A 172 29.83 -13.90 7.96
CA LYS A 172 29.47 -15.13 7.19
C LYS A 172 28.55 -16.13 7.91
N LYS A 173 28.21 -15.92 9.19
CA LYS A 173 27.48 -16.87 10.04
C LYS A 173 26.04 -16.48 10.42
N ARG A 174 25.49 -15.34 9.95
CA ARG A 174 24.11 -15.00 10.31
C ARG A 174 23.10 -15.93 9.62
N ARG A 175 22.25 -16.60 10.41
CA ARG A 175 21.18 -17.47 9.89
C ARG A 175 20.19 -16.61 9.09
N LYS A 176 19.66 -17.12 7.97
CA LYS A 176 18.70 -16.44 7.09
C LYS A 176 17.49 -15.86 7.84
N ARG A 177 17.13 -16.48 8.98
CA ARG A 177 16.06 -16.05 9.90
C ARG A 177 16.37 -14.72 10.60
N GLU A 178 17.61 -14.53 11.06
CA GLU A 178 18.05 -13.32 11.77
C GLU A 178 18.21 -12.14 10.80
N ARG A 179 18.55 -12.45 9.55
CA ARG A 179 18.74 -11.46 8.49
C ARG A 179 17.49 -10.64 8.16
N TYR A 180 16.31 -11.23 8.26
CA TYR A 180 15.02 -10.61 7.90
C TYR A 180 14.05 -10.49 9.09
N ALA A 181 14.56 -10.51 10.30
CA ALA A 181 13.74 -10.36 11.49
C ALA A 181 12.95 -9.03 11.48
N GLY A 182 11.74 -9.03 12.01
CA GLY A 182 10.85 -7.85 12.09
C GLY A 182 10.16 -7.44 10.80
N ILE A 183 10.49 -8.04 9.63
CA ILE A 183 9.88 -7.60 8.36
C ILE A 183 8.43 -8.04 8.17
N LEU A 184 8.01 -9.18 8.73
CA LEU A 184 6.66 -9.71 8.52
C LEU A 184 5.55 -8.79 9.05
N PRO A 185 5.63 -8.23 10.27
CA PRO A 185 4.65 -7.27 10.74
C PRO A 185 4.60 -5.99 9.89
N VAL A 186 5.76 -5.51 9.45
CA VAL A 186 5.85 -4.35 8.54
C VAL A 186 5.21 -4.65 7.18
N ALA A 187 5.46 -5.85 6.63
CA ALA A 187 4.84 -6.30 5.39
C ALA A 187 3.32 -6.41 5.53
N ALA A 188 2.83 -7.03 6.61
CA ALA A 188 1.41 -7.15 6.91
C ALA A 188 0.75 -5.77 6.99
N GLY A 189 1.27 -4.84 7.78
CA GLY A 189 0.72 -3.48 7.88
C GLY A 189 0.68 -2.74 6.53
N ARG A 190 1.68 -2.95 5.65
CA ARG A 190 1.69 -2.35 4.31
C ARG A 190 0.69 -3.01 3.37
N ILE A 191 0.54 -4.34 3.43
CA ILE A 191 -0.50 -5.07 2.67
C ILE A 191 -1.88 -4.57 3.10
N GLY A 192 -2.15 -4.46 4.41
CA GLY A 192 -3.43 -3.98 4.92
C GLY A 192 -3.80 -2.58 4.45
N ARG A 193 -2.86 -1.63 4.47
CA ARG A 193 -3.10 -0.28 3.92
C ARG A 193 -3.47 -0.30 2.43
N ARG A 194 -2.88 -1.20 1.65
CA ARG A 194 -3.21 -1.34 0.22
C ARG A 194 -4.55 -2.02 0.00
N LEU A 195 -4.88 -3.00 0.84
CA LEU A 195 -6.18 -3.66 0.83
C LEU A 195 -7.31 -2.67 1.17
N GLN A 196 -7.15 -1.89 2.22
CA GLN A 196 -8.08 -0.83 2.59
C GLN A 196 -8.32 0.17 1.45
N ALA A 197 -7.25 0.52 0.70
CA ALA A 197 -7.37 1.39 -0.45
C ALA A 197 -8.18 0.77 -1.61
N VAL A 198 -8.23 -0.56 -1.74
CA VAL A 198 -9.09 -1.27 -2.70
C VAL A 198 -10.54 -1.25 -2.24
N HIS A 199 -10.81 -1.61 -0.98
CA HIS A 199 -12.16 -1.65 -0.41
C HIS A 199 -12.87 -0.29 -0.41
N ARG A 200 -12.14 0.82 -0.40
CA ARG A 200 -12.74 2.16 -0.52
C ARG A 200 -13.61 2.32 -1.75
N TYR A 201 -13.35 1.57 -2.82
CA TYR A 201 -14.06 1.65 -4.08
C TYR A 201 -15.13 0.56 -4.24
N GLU A 202 -15.33 -0.30 -3.26
CA GLU A 202 -16.36 -1.35 -3.26
C GLU A 202 -17.77 -0.81 -3.53
N PRO A 203 -18.22 0.32 -2.93
CA PRO A 203 -19.56 0.87 -3.20
C PRO A 203 -19.80 1.24 -4.68
N PHE A 204 -18.75 1.43 -5.46
CA PHE A 204 -18.83 1.85 -6.86
C PHE A 204 -18.75 0.70 -7.86
N VAL A 205 -18.50 -0.53 -7.40
CA VAL A 205 -18.28 -1.70 -8.27
C VAL A 205 -19.48 -1.98 -9.16
N HIS A 206 -20.68 -1.83 -8.63
CA HIS A 206 -21.94 -2.12 -9.33
C HIS A 206 -22.54 -0.92 -10.08
N ASN A 207 -21.87 0.23 -10.06
CA ASN A 207 -22.29 1.40 -10.82
C ASN A 207 -21.49 1.49 -12.15
N PRO A 208 -22.10 1.22 -13.33
CA PRO A 208 -21.42 1.25 -14.62
C PRO A 208 -20.88 2.64 -15.00
N ASP A 209 -21.45 3.70 -14.44
CA ASP A 209 -21.11 5.09 -14.75
C ASP A 209 -20.01 5.67 -13.86
N ALA A 210 -19.57 4.91 -12.87
CA ALA A 210 -18.48 5.29 -11.97
C ALA A 210 -17.09 5.12 -12.63
N VAL A 211 -16.88 5.74 -13.79
CA VAL A 211 -15.65 5.61 -14.60
C VAL A 211 -14.41 6.04 -13.83
N PHE A 212 -14.50 7.16 -13.12
CA PHE A 212 -13.40 7.70 -12.31
C PHE A 212 -13.02 6.74 -11.18
N GLU A 213 -14.00 6.21 -10.47
CA GLU A 213 -13.81 5.27 -9.35
C GLU A 213 -13.26 3.93 -9.83
N HIS A 214 -13.70 3.42 -10.98
CA HIS A 214 -13.13 2.22 -11.61
C HIS A 214 -11.66 2.42 -11.98
N HIS A 215 -11.29 3.59 -12.52
CA HIS A 215 -9.89 3.92 -12.77
C HIS A 215 -9.08 4.00 -11.47
N ALA A 216 -9.63 4.61 -10.43
CA ALA A 216 -8.99 4.71 -9.12
C ALA A 216 -8.85 3.32 -8.45
N LEU A 217 -9.86 2.45 -8.56
CA LEU A 217 -9.80 1.04 -8.13
C LEU A 217 -8.69 0.27 -8.85
N ARG A 218 -8.57 0.44 -10.18
CA ARG A 218 -7.46 -0.14 -10.97
C ARG A 218 -6.09 0.28 -10.43
N ILE A 219 -5.92 1.55 -10.08
CA ILE A 219 -4.68 2.07 -9.49
C ILE A 219 -4.44 1.45 -8.11
N ALA A 220 -5.48 1.32 -7.28
CA ALA A 220 -5.39 0.70 -5.96
C ALA A 220 -5.03 -0.79 -6.07
N ALA A 221 -5.70 -1.55 -6.92
CA ALA A 221 -5.42 -2.97 -7.20
C ALA A 221 -3.98 -3.17 -7.70
N LYS A 222 -3.49 -2.30 -8.60
CA LYS A 222 -2.10 -2.32 -9.07
C LYS A 222 -1.10 -2.09 -7.94
N LYS A 223 -1.36 -1.14 -7.03
CA LYS A 223 -0.50 -0.87 -5.88
C LYS A 223 -0.52 -2.05 -4.89
N LEU A 224 -1.68 -2.66 -4.64
CA LEU A 224 -1.81 -3.86 -3.82
C LEU A 224 -0.99 -5.01 -4.43
N ARG A 225 -1.17 -5.30 -5.71
CA ARG A 225 -0.42 -6.34 -6.42
C ARG A 225 1.09 -6.18 -6.29
N TYR A 226 1.62 -4.99 -6.53
CA TYR A 226 3.06 -4.74 -6.42
C TYR A 226 3.57 -4.86 -4.99
N THR A 227 2.76 -4.50 -3.99
CA THR A 227 3.11 -4.72 -2.59
C THR A 227 3.17 -6.21 -2.26
N LEU A 228 2.18 -7.00 -2.72
CA LEU A 228 2.18 -8.46 -2.56
C LEU A 228 3.39 -9.11 -3.27
N GLU A 229 3.67 -8.71 -4.52
CA GLU A 229 4.84 -9.20 -5.29
C GLU A 229 6.17 -8.87 -4.59
N ALA A 230 6.30 -7.67 -4.01
CA ALA A 230 7.51 -7.27 -3.30
C ALA A 230 7.77 -8.16 -2.07
N TYR A 231 6.73 -8.51 -1.32
CA TYR A 231 6.83 -9.29 -0.10
C TYR A 231 6.62 -10.81 -0.29
N ALA A 232 6.21 -11.27 -1.48
CA ALA A 232 5.92 -12.69 -1.76
C ALA A 232 7.02 -13.67 -1.30
N PRO A 233 8.33 -13.36 -1.42
CA PRO A 233 9.39 -14.28 -0.96
C PRO A 233 9.37 -14.57 0.55
N LEU A 234 8.73 -13.72 1.36
CA LEU A 234 8.58 -13.94 2.80
C LEU A 234 7.50 -14.97 3.14
N TYR A 235 6.54 -15.17 2.25
CA TYR A 235 5.31 -15.95 2.47
C TYR A 235 5.30 -17.28 1.73
N ARG A 236 6.46 -17.79 1.30
CA ARG A 236 6.57 -18.99 0.46
C ARG A 236 5.62 -18.89 -0.75
N ARG A 237 4.56 -19.74 -0.83
CA ARG A 237 3.57 -19.72 -1.92
C ARG A 237 2.21 -19.14 -1.51
N ASP A 238 2.06 -18.70 -0.26
CA ASP A 238 0.76 -18.27 0.28
C ASP A 238 0.19 -17.03 -0.43
N LEU A 239 1.06 -16.16 -0.96
CA LEU A 239 0.64 -14.99 -1.74
C LEU A 239 0.49 -15.25 -3.25
N ALA A 240 0.83 -16.44 -3.76
CA ALA A 240 0.76 -16.71 -5.20
C ALA A 240 -0.67 -16.62 -5.75
N ARG A 241 -1.64 -17.25 -5.06
CA ARG A 241 -3.08 -17.18 -5.41
C ARG A 241 -3.63 -15.75 -5.29
N PRO A 242 -3.44 -15.04 -4.15
CA PRO A 242 -3.84 -13.64 -4.04
C PRO A 242 -3.27 -12.75 -5.15
N ILE A 243 -1.99 -12.87 -5.48
CA ILE A 243 -1.36 -12.09 -6.56
C ILE A 243 -2.05 -12.36 -7.90
N ALA A 244 -2.31 -13.64 -8.23
CA ALA A 244 -2.98 -14.00 -9.48
C ALA A 244 -4.41 -13.44 -9.55
N ARG A 245 -5.18 -13.50 -8.45
CA ARG A 245 -6.54 -12.95 -8.37
C ARG A 245 -6.57 -11.43 -8.53
N ILE A 246 -5.67 -10.71 -7.83
CA ILE A 246 -5.56 -9.25 -7.97
C ILE A 246 -5.04 -8.85 -9.35
N LYS A 247 -4.14 -9.64 -9.95
CA LYS A 247 -3.70 -9.42 -11.34
C LYS A 247 -4.88 -9.48 -12.30
N ARG A 248 -5.73 -10.52 -12.22
CA ARG A 248 -6.90 -10.64 -13.06
C ARG A 248 -7.90 -9.49 -12.86
N LEU A 249 -8.14 -9.06 -11.63
CA LEU A 249 -8.94 -7.87 -11.33
C LEU A 249 -8.37 -6.63 -12.02
N GLN A 250 -7.08 -6.41 -11.91
CA GLN A 250 -6.37 -5.30 -12.54
C GLN A 250 -6.43 -5.36 -14.07
N ASP A 251 -6.33 -6.54 -14.67
CA ASP A 251 -6.35 -6.73 -16.10
C ASP A 251 -7.75 -6.39 -16.65
N LEU A 252 -8.85 -6.86 -16.02
CA LEU A 252 -10.22 -6.49 -16.38
C LEU A 252 -10.47 -4.99 -16.32
N LEU A 253 -10.06 -4.35 -15.21
CA LEU A 253 -10.16 -2.89 -15.05
C LEU A 253 -9.25 -2.13 -16.04
N GLY A 254 -8.14 -2.74 -16.45
CA GLY A 254 -7.26 -2.22 -17.49
C GLY A 254 -7.95 -2.18 -18.84
N ASP A 255 -8.55 -3.30 -19.25
CA ASP A 255 -9.28 -3.41 -20.53
C ASP A 255 -10.49 -2.45 -20.58
N ILE A 256 -11.19 -2.23 -19.45
CA ILE A 256 -12.28 -1.23 -19.34
C ILE A 256 -11.72 0.17 -19.56
N HIS A 257 -10.67 0.53 -18.83
CA HIS A 257 -10.04 1.84 -18.94
C HIS A 257 -9.52 2.13 -20.35
N ASP A 258 -8.96 1.13 -21.03
CA ASP A 258 -8.51 1.28 -22.41
C ASP A 258 -9.71 1.56 -23.35
N CYS A 259 -10.90 1.00 -23.07
CA CYS A 259 -12.12 1.36 -23.78
C CYS A 259 -12.55 2.80 -23.48
N ASP A 260 -12.50 3.23 -22.21
CA ASP A 260 -12.86 4.59 -21.80
C ASP A 260 -11.97 5.64 -22.51
N VAL A 261 -10.66 5.41 -22.59
CA VAL A 261 -9.71 6.27 -23.33
C VAL A 261 -10.09 6.38 -24.81
N TRP A 262 -10.46 5.25 -25.44
CA TRP A 262 -10.87 5.25 -26.84
C TRP A 262 -12.21 5.95 -27.06
N ILE A 263 -13.19 5.75 -26.18
CA ILE A 263 -14.49 6.43 -26.23
C ILE A 263 -14.29 7.94 -26.17
N GLU A 264 -13.48 8.43 -25.23
CA GLU A 264 -13.16 9.85 -25.10
C GLU A 264 -12.47 10.39 -26.37
N GLN A 265 -11.43 9.69 -26.87
CA GLN A 265 -10.70 10.13 -28.06
C GLN A 265 -11.60 10.17 -29.30
N MET A 266 -12.46 9.19 -29.50
CA MET A 266 -13.38 9.16 -30.64
C MET A 266 -14.45 10.25 -30.54
N SER A 267 -14.99 10.48 -29.35
CA SER A 267 -15.94 11.58 -29.10
C SER A 267 -15.32 12.93 -29.42
N LEU A 268 -14.09 13.18 -28.97
CA LEU A 268 -13.36 14.40 -29.29
C LEU A 268 -13.02 14.53 -30.79
N ALA A 269 -12.71 13.42 -31.48
CA ALA A 269 -12.46 13.42 -32.91
C ALA A 269 -13.73 13.77 -33.69
N ILE A 270 -14.88 13.25 -33.30
CA ILE A 270 -16.18 13.57 -33.89
C ILE A 270 -16.51 15.05 -33.75
N VAL A 271 -16.33 15.61 -32.51
CA VAL A 271 -16.56 17.04 -32.25
C VAL A 271 -15.65 17.92 -33.14
N ARG A 272 -14.37 17.59 -33.23
CA ARG A 272 -13.39 18.34 -34.03
C ARG A 272 -13.71 18.28 -35.53
N GLN A 273 -14.18 17.14 -36.05
CA GLN A 273 -14.58 17.04 -37.45
C GLN A 273 -15.82 17.88 -37.75
N ARG A 274 -16.81 17.90 -36.88
CA ARG A 274 -18.03 18.72 -37.02
C ARG A 274 -17.74 20.22 -36.98
N GLY A 275 -16.71 20.66 -36.24
CA GLY A 275 -16.31 22.07 -36.15
C GLY A 275 -15.42 22.55 -37.32
N ARG A 276 -15.00 21.69 -38.27
CA ARG A 276 -14.26 22.09 -39.46
C ARG A 276 -15.22 22.67 -40.48
N ARG A 277 -14.89 23.87 -41.02
CA ARG A 277 -15.58 24.48 -42.16
C ARG A 277 -15.29 23.67 -43.42
N HIS A 278 -16.28 23.53 -44.28
CA HIS A 278 -16.10 22.90 -45.58
C HIS A 278 -15.22 23.80 -46.45
N PRO A 279 -14.15 23.28 -47.10
CA PRO A 279 -13.24 24.11 -47.88
C PRO A 279 -13.94 24.89 -49.02
N ASP A 280 -14.97 24.32 -49.63
CA ASP A 280 -15.62 24.86 -50.83
C ASP A 280 -16.88 25.70 -50.57
N THR A 281 -17.55 25.52 -49.39
CA THR A 281 -18.83 26.21 -49.11
C THR A 281 -18.74 27.15 -47.91
N GLY A 282 -17.66 27.09 -47.12
CA GLY A 282 -17.49 27.90 -45.91
C GLY A 282 -18.44 27.56 -44.78
N GLU A 283 -19.40 26.64 -44.98
CA GLU A 283 -20.38 26.24 -43.99
C GLU A 283 -19.77 25.32 -42.93
N ALA A 284 -20.19 25.51 -41.69
CA ALA A 284 -19.80 24.63 -40.58
C ALA A 284 -20.56 23.31 -40.68
N GLY A 285 -19.87 22.23 -41.05
CA GLY A 285 -20.46 20.87 -41.07
C GLY A 285 -19.54 19.86 -41.74
N ALA A 286 -19.07 18.86 -40.99
CA ALA A 286 -18.39 17.74 -41.62
C ALA A 286 -19.41 16.88 -42.41
N SER A 287 -19.03 16.45 -43.63
CA SER A 287 -19.76 15.39 -44.34
C SER A 287 -19.99 14.21 -43.40
N VAL A 288 -21.18 13.66 -43.44
CA VAL A 288 -21.56 12.42 -42.69
C VAL A 288 -20.52 11.32 -42.91
N SER A 289 -19.94 11.28 -44.11
CA SER A 289 -18.88 10.35 -44.51
C SER A 289 -17.59 10.51 -43.66
N ALA A 290 -17.17 11.71 -43.32
CA ALA A 290 -15.95 11.95 -42.55
C ALA A 290 -16.06 11.57 -41.05
N VAL A 291 -17.26 11.55 -40.51
CA VAL A 291 -17.54 11.23 -39.10
C VAL A 291 -17.87 9.74 -38.91
N ALA A 292 -18.39 9.07 -39.93
CA ALA A 292 -18.86 7.69 -39.85
C ALA A 292 -17.83 6.66 -39.35
N PRO A 293 -16.54 6.71 -39.72
CA PRO A 293 -15.52 5.78 -39.21
C PRO A 293 -15.29 5.93 -37.70
N PHE A 294 -15.22 7.16 -37.20
CA PHE A 294 -15.07 7.43 -35.76
C PHE A 294 -16.29 6.96 -34.97
N ARG A 295 -17.50 7.17 -35.50
CA ARG A 295 -18.74 6.70 -34.86
C ARG A 295 -18.82 5.17 -34.79
N ARG A 296 -18.42 4.47 -35.85
CA ARG A 296 -18.35 2.99 -35.86
C ARG A 296 -17.38 2.48 -34.79
N LEU A 297 -16.20 3.09 -34.68
CA LEU A 297 -15.22 2.71 -33.65
C LEU A 297 -15.73 3.04 -32.24
N LEU A 298 -16.37 4.19 -32.05
CA LEU A 298 -16.99 4.59 -30.78
C LEU A 298 -17.97 3.52 -30.29
N VAL A 299 -18.99 3.19 -31.11
CA VAL A 299 -19.99 2.16 -30.78
C VAL A 299 -19.35 0.79 -30.52
N ASN A 300 -18.30 0.44 -31.25
CA ASN A 300 -17.57 -0.81 -30.99
C ASN A 300 -16.90 -0.80 -29.60
N ARG A 301 -16.30 0.35 -29.19
CA ARG A 301 -15.67 0.47 -27.87
C ARG A 301 -16.68 0.47 -26.73
N GLU A 302 -17.81 1.14 -26.89
CA GLU A 302 -18.92 1.14 -25.92
C GLU A 302 -19.48 -0.27 -25.70
N LYS A 303 -19.76 -1.02 -26.77
CA LYS A 303 -20.20 -2.42 -26.67
C LYS A 303 -19.16 -3.30 -25.98
N ARG A 304 -17.87 -3.11 -26.30
CA ARG A 304 -16.77 -3.85 -25.65
C ARG A 304 -16.67 -3.50 -24.18
N ARG A 305 -16.73 -2.20 -23.83
CA ARG A 305 -16.72 -1.70 -22.45
C ARG A 305 -17.83 -2.34 -21.61
N ALA A 306 -19.07 -2.31 -22.12
CA ALA A 306 -20.22 -2.88 -21.43
C ALA A 306 -20.06 -4.40 -21.17
N ARG A 307 -19.47 -5.15 -22.13
CA ARG A 307 -19.18 -6.58 -21.95
C ARG A 307 -18.10 -6.80 -20.89
N LEU A 308 -17.01 -6.03 -20.91
CA LEU A 308 -15.90 -6.12 -19.96
C LEU A 308 -16.36 -5.73 -18.55
N TYR A 309 -17.19 -4.69 -18.44
CA TYR A 309 -17.78 -4.28 -17.17
C TYR A 309 -18.60 -5.42 -16.53
N ARG A 310 -19.47 -6.08 -17.29
CA ARG A 310 -20.20 -7.26 -16.78
C ARG A 310 -19.28 -8.41 -16.35
N GLN A 311 -18.13 -8.60 -17.02
CA GLN A 311 -17.12 -9.58 -16.60
C GLN A 311 -16.42 -9.16 -15.30
N PHE A 312 -16.11 -7.88 -15.17
CA PHE A 312 -15.50 -7.31 -13.96
C PHE A 312 -16.42 -7.48 -12.74
N VAL A 313 -17.70 -7.08 -12.85
CA VAL A 313 -18.68 -7.23 -11.76
C VAL A 313 -18.81 -8.71 -11.35
N ARG A 314 -19.03 -9.61 -12.31
CA ARG A 314 -19.11 -11.06 -12.02
C ARG A 314 -17.85 -11.59 -11.34
N TYR A 315 -16.69 -11.10 -11.73
CA TYR A 315 -15.42 -11.50 -11.12
C TYR A 315 -15.28 -10.97 -9.70
N TRP A 316 -15.65 -9.71 -9.46
CA TRP A 316 -15.68 -9.13 -8.12
C TRP A 316 -16.59 -9.91 -7.17
N ASP A 317 -17.83 -10.17 -7.60
CA ASP A 317 -18.81 -10.94 -6.83
C ASP A 317 -18.33 -12.37 -6.54
N ALA A 318 -17.59 -12.97 -7.47
CA ALA A 318 -16.95 -14.27 -7.25
C ALA A 318 -15.85 -14.19 -6.21
N LEU A 319 -15.06 -13.11 -6.16
CA LEU A 319 -14.07 -12.90 -5.12
C LEU A 319 -14.73 -12.77 -3.74
N VAL A 320 -15.85 -12.05 -3.65
CA VAL A 320 -16.63 -11.90 -2.40
C VAL A 320 -17.18 -13.26 -1.96
N ARG A 321 -17.94 -13.95 -2.83
CA ARG A 321 -18.55 -15.26 -2.50
C ARG A 321 -17.55 -16.34 -2.10
N ASN A 322 -16.34 -16.29 -2.67
CA ASN A 322 -15.29 -17.27 -2.38
C ASN A 322 -14.41 -16.88 -1.19
N GLY A 323 -14.80 -15.87 -0.40
CA GLY A 323 -14.06 -15.46 0.80
C GLY A 323 -12.64 -14.94 0.52
N PHE A 324 -12.38 -14.40 -0.68
CA PHE A 324 -11.03 -13.93 -1.03
C PHE A 324 -10.58 -12.76 -0.15
N TRP A 325 -11.49 -11.88 0.19
CA TRP A 325 -11.20 -10.69 0.98
C TRP A 325 -10.90 -11.00 2.45
N GLU A 326 -11.27 -12.19 2.93
CA GLU A 326 -10.93 -12.78 4.23
C GLU A 326 -9.67 -13.65 4.14
N GLU A 327 -9.47 -14.38 3.04
CA GLU A 327 -8.30 -15.22 2.78
C GLU A 327 -7.00 -14.39 2.75
N LEU A 328 -7.01 -13.24 2.05
CA LEU A 328 -5.81 -12.41 1.88
C LEU A 328 -5.31 -11.80 3.21
N PRO A 329 -6.16 -11.20 4.08
CA PRO A 329 -5.75 -10.79 5.43
C PRO A 329 -5.19 -11.94 6.26
N ALA A 330 -5.86 -13.09 6.27
CA ALA A 330 -5.40 -14.26 7.00
C ALA A 330 -4.00 -14.72 6.52
N ALA A 331 -3.76 -14.78 5.22
CA ALA A 331 -2.46 -15.13 4.65
C ALA A 331 -1.36 -14.11 5.05
N ALA A 332 -1.70 -12.82 5.11
CA ALA A 332 -0.76 -11.76 5.49
C ALA A 332 -0.39 -11.79 6.98
N LEU A 333 -1.33 -12.19 7.85
CA LEU A 333 -1.13 -12.21 9.30
C LEU A 333 -0.53 -13.51 9.83
N THR A 334 -0.89 -14.65 9.24
CA THR A 334 -0.53 -15.93 9.85
C THR A 334 0.95 -16.19 9.77
N GLY A 335 1.66 -15.71 8.75
CA GLY A 335 3.10 -15.96 8.62
C GLY A 335 3.51 -17.42 8.93
N GLN A 336 2.52 -18.28 9.22
CA GLN A 336 2.70 -19.68 9.69
C GLN A 336 3.44 -20.53 8.66
N ARG A 337 3.35 -20.13 7.39
CA ARG A 337 4.10 -20.72 6.28
C ARG A 337 5.23 -19.82 5.79
N SER A 338 5.58 -18.79 6.56
CA SER A 338 6.73 -17.95 6.23
C SER A 338 8.01 -18.77 6.28
N VAL A 339 9.00 -18.36 5.51
CA VAL A 339 10.35 -18.97 5.53
C VAL A 339 10.97 -18.96 6.94
N PHE A 340 10.37 -18.20 7.87
CA PHE A 340 10.85 -17.93 9.23
C PHE A 340 9.96 -18.52 10.35
N SER A 341 8.86 -19.19 10.03
CA SER A 341 7.88 -19.65 11.03
C SER A 341 8.24 -20.99 11.67
N ASN A 342 9.30 -21.03 12.45
CA ASN A 342 9.50 -22.05 13.48
C ASN A 342 9.55 -21.42 14.88
N ARG A 343 8.76 -20.35 15.12
CA ARG A 343 8.60 -19.86 16.48
C ARG A 343 7.66 -20.82 17.23
N ARG A 344 8.22 -21.71 18.04
CA ARG A 344 7.49 -22.28 19.17
C ARG A 344 7.06 -21.10 20.04
N SER A 345 5.83 -21.13 20.57
CA SER A 345 5.45 -20.24 21.66
C SER A 345 6.48 -20.44 22.78
N LEU A 346 7.18 -19.36 23.10
CA LEU A 346 8.12 -19.38 24.21
C LEU A 346 7.35 -19.28 25.52
N PRO A 347 7.97 -19.68 26.66
CA PRO A 347 7.38 -19.44 27.97
C PRO A 347 7.04 -17.96 28.17
N ALA A 348 5.97 -17.66 28.87
CA ALA A 348 5.50 -16.29 29.13
C ALA A 348 6.58 -15.39 29.77
N LYS A 349 7.53 -15.98 30.50
CA LYS A 349 8.68 -15.27 31.08
C LYS A 349 9.60 -14.69 30.00
N GLU A 350 9.92 -15.49 28.98
CA GLU A 350 10.80 -15.03 27.87
C GLU A 350 10.12 -13.98 27.00
N GLU A 351 8.81 -14.09 26.77
CA GLU A 351 8.03 -13.06 26.09
C GLU A 351 8.13 -11.74 26.86
N ARG A 352 7.84 -11.78 28.17
CA ARG A 352 7.90 -10.59 29.04
C ARG A 352 9.29 -9.93 29.04
N GLU A 353 10.34 -10.71 29.16
CA GLU A 353 11.72 -10.21 29.12
C GLU A 353 12.04 -9.52 27.79
N ALA A 354 11.54 -10.03 26.67
CA ALA A 354 11.74 -9.40 25.37
C ALA A 354 11.04 -8.01 25.28
N PHE A 355 9.83 -7.88 25.81
CA PHE A 355 9.15 -6.58 25.88
C PHE A 355 9.82 -5.61 26.84
N LEU A 356 10.35 -6.09 27.98
CA LEU A 356 11.14 -5.27 28.90
C LEU A 356 12.45 -4.77 28.25
N ARG A 357 13.14 -5.62 27.48
CA ARG A 357 14.31 -5.17 26.70
C ARG A 357 13.93 -4.11 25.66
N LEU A 358 12.78 -4.23 25.03
CA LEU A 358 12.30 -3.21 24.11
C LEU A 358 11.95 -1.90 24.84
N ALA A 359 11.33 -1.97 26.02
CA ALA A 359 11.02 -0.80 26.84
C ALA A 359 12.28 -0.05 27.30
N ALA A 360 13.39 -0.76 27.52
CA ALA A 360 14.65 -0.18 27.97
C ALA A 360 15.30 0.81 26.97
N VAL A 361 14.80 0.95 25.75
CA VAL A 361 15.25 1.99 24.80
C VAL A 361 14.80 3.39 25.24
N ALA A 362 13.77 3.49 26.10
CA ALA A 362 13.27 4.74 26.68
C ALA A 362 13.31 4.67 28.23
N PRO A 363 14.48 4.72 28.84
CA PRO A 363 14.65 4.48 30.28
C PRO A 363 13.89 5.48 31.15
N ASP A 364 13.78 6.74 30.73
CA ASP A 364 13.11 7.81 31.46
C ASP A 364 11.58 7.58 31.59
N HIS A 365 11.00 6.80 30.69
CA HIS A 365 9.57 6.45 30.71
C HIS A 365 9.26 5.12 31.41
N MET A 366 10.27 4.41 31.91
CA MET A 366 10.04 3.07 32.52
C MET A 366 9.24 3.12 33.83
N ALA A 367 9.41 4.16 34.65
CA ALA A 367 8.64 4.31 35.88
C ALA A 367 7.14 4.50 35.58
N HIS A 368 6.83 5.44 34.70
CA HIS A 368 5.49 5.68 34.17
C HIS A 368 4.88 4.40 33.55
N SER A 369 5.59 3.73 32.66
CA SER A 369 5.11 2.49 32.04
C SER A 369 4.79 1.37 33.05
N ARG A 370 5.50 1.30 34.18
CA ARG A 370 5.19 0.34 35.27
C ARG A 370 3.89 0.70 35.97
N THR A 371 3.70 1.97 36.35
CA THR A 371 2.47 2.48 36.96
C THR A 371 1.29 2.23 36.03
N VAL A 372 1.39 2.67 34.76
CA VAL A 372 0.35 2.47 33.73
C VAL A 372 0.04 0.98 33.52
N THR A 373 1.06 0.11 33.50
CA THR A 373 0.84 -1.34 33.38
C THR A 373 0.04 -1.87 34.58
N THR A 374 0.35 -1.45 35.79
CA THR A 374 -0.35 -1.89 37.01
C THR A 374 -1.82 -1.44 36.98
N LEU A 375 -2.07 -0.18 36.67
CA LEU A 375 -3.42 0.39 36.59
C LEU A 375 -4.24 -0.21 35.44
N ALA A 376 -3.63 -0.42 34.26
CA ALA A 376 -4.30 -1.06 33.11
C ALA A 376 -4.72 -2.51 33.41
N LEU A 377 -3.85 -3.27 34.09
CA LEU A 377 -4.18 -4.65 34.49
C LEU A 377 -5.23 -4.70 35.59
N ARG A 378 -5.24 -3.72 36.50
CA ARG A 378 -6.31 -3.61 37.51
C ARG A 378 -7.65 -3.29 36.85
N LEU A 379 -7.69 -2.31 35.93
CA LEU A 379 -8.90 -2.03 35.13
C LEU A 379 -9.37 -3.28 34.35
N PHE A 380 -8.45 -4.02 33.76
CA PHE A 380 -8.78 -5.25 33.05
C PHE A 380 -9.46 -6.26 33.99
N ASP A 381 -8.89 -6.51 35.17
CA ASP A 381 -9.41 -7.51 36.12
C ASP A 381 -10.77 -7.08 36.71
N GLU A 382 -10.92 -5.80 37.09
CA GLU A 382 -12.16 -5.24 37.66
C GLU A 382 -13.32 -5.21 36.63
N LEU A 383 -13.01 -5.03 35.34
CA LEU A 383 -13.99 -4.94 34.27
C LEU A 383 -14.17 -6.25 33.49
N ALA A 384 -13.63 -7.37 34.01
CA ALA A 384 -13.78 -8.69 33.39
C ALA A 384 -15.24 -9.07 33.06
N PRO A 385 -16.25 -8.75 33.91
CA PRO A 385 -17.65 -9.02 33.57
C PRO A 385 -18.17 -8.27 32.34
N LEU A 386 -17.59 -7.12 31.97
CA LEU A 386 -18.02 -6.34 30.80
C LEU A 386 -17.37 -6.80 29.51
N HIS A 387 -16.10 -7.16 29.55
CA HIS A 387 -15.36 -7.44 28.31
C HIS A 387 -15.25 -8.92 27.95
N GLY A 388 -15.25 -9.83 28.93
CA GLY A 388 -15.15 -11.27 28.71
C GLY A 388 -13.87 -11.73 28.00
N LEU A 389 -12.80 -10.95 28.05
CA LEU A 389 -11.53 -11.25 27.39
C LEU A 389 -10.72 -12.29 28.19
N SER A 390 -9.79 -12.95 27.50
CA SER A 390 -9.01 -14.07 28.04
C SER A 390 -7.78 -13.61 28.83
N ARG A 391 -7.16 -14.58 29.57
CA ARG A 391 -5.83 -14.34 30.19
C ARG A 391 -4.76 -13.94 29.19
N ARG A 392 -4.83 -14.42 27.94
CA ARG A 392 -3.87 -14.01 26.90
C ARG A 392 -4.05 -12.53 26.53
N ASP A 393 -5.27 -12.03 26.52
CA ASP A 393 -5.55 -10.61 26.27
C ASP A 393 -5.00 -9.72 27.38
N ARG A 394 -5.13 -10.17 28.64
CA ARG A 394 -4.49 -9.50 29.78
C ARG A 394 -2.96 -9.41 29.62
N THR A 395 -2.34 -10.48 29.13
CA THR A 395 -0.89 -10.51 28.84
C THR A 395 -0.53 -9.53 27.71
N LEU A 396 -1.32 -9.48 26.63
CA LEU A 396 -1.10 -8.55 25.53
C LEU A 396 -1.26 -7.08 25.97
N LEU A 397 -2.22 -6.79 26.86
CA LEU A 397 -2.37 -5.48 27.49
C LEU A 397 -1.13 -5.10 28.32
N SER A 398 -0.62 -6.04 29.13
CA SER A 398 0.63 -5.83 29.87
C SER A 398 1.79 -5.46 28.96
N TYR A 399 1.95 -6.17 27.85
CA TYR A 399 3.01 -5.88 26.88
C TYR A 399 2.81 -4.50 26.24
N ALA A 400 1.58 -4.18 25.82
CA ALA A 400 1.27 -2.88 25.22
C ALA A 400 1.54 -1.73 26.20
N ALA A 401 1.10 -1.85 27.44
CA ALA A 401 1.35 -0.86 28.49
C ALA A 401 2.85 -0.70 28.83
N THR A 402 3.63 -1.80 28.78
CA THR A 402 5.08 -1.74 29.00
C THR A 402 5.83 -0.94 27.93
N VAL A 403 5.34 -0.93 26.67
CA VAL A 403 6.05 -0.34 25.52
C VAL A 403 5.27 0.80 24.84
N HIS A 404 4.22 1.35 25.47
CA HIS A 404 3.36 2.34 24.80
C HIS A 404 4.09 3.65 24.49
N ASP A 405 5.08 4.01 25.28
CA ASP A 405 5.80 5.29 25.23
C ASP A 405 7.24 5.21 24.68
N ILE A 406 7.68 4.07 24.17
CA ILE A 406 9.04 3.93 23.62
C ILE A 406 9.33 4.87 22.46
N GLY A 407 8.32 5.40 21.80
CA GLY A 407 8.45 6.37 20.71
C GLY A 407 8.86 7.78 21.15
N TRP A 408 8.84 8.09 22.45
CA TRP A 408 9.30 9.37 23.00
C TRP A 408 10.76 9.68 22.68
N ILE A 409 11.60 8.66 22.42
CA ILE A 409 12.99 8.85 21.97
C ILE A 409 13.09 9.64 20.65
N HIS A 410 12.01 9.72 19.88
CA HIS A 410 11.91 10.51 18.64
C HIS A 410 11.16 11.84 18.84
N GLY A 411 10.78 12.16 20.09
CA GLY A 411 10.07 13.39 20.47
C GLY A 411 8.60 13.17 20.82
N GLN A 412 8.00 14.20 21.45
CA GLN A 412 6.64 14.14 21.97
C GLN A 412 5.57 14.02 20.88
N ALA A 413 5.75 14.75 19.77
CA ALA A 413 4.74 14.82 18.72
C ALA A 413 4.66 13.50 17.93
N GLY A 414 3.55 12.76 18.11
CA GLY A 414 3.33 11.53 17.37
C GLY A 414 4.02 10.29 17.94
N HIS A 415 4.56 10.36 19.16
CA HIS A 415 5.24 9.22 19.83
C HIS A 415 4.41 7.93 19.81
N GLN A 416 3.08 8.02 19.85
CA GLN A 416 2.21 6.85 19.79
C GLN A 416 2.39 6.07 18.48
N LYS A 417 2.53 6.77 17.34
CA LYS A 417 2.77 6.15 16.03
C LYS A 417 4.18 5.59 15.94
N GLU A 418 5.13 6.31 16.50
CA GLU A 418 6.52 5.85 16.58
C GLU A 418 6.63 4.60 17.45
N SER A 419 5.98 4.56 18.62
CA SER A 419 5.91 3.37 19.49
C SER A 419 5.34 2.17 18.72
N ALA A 420 4.20 2.35 18.04
CA ALA A 420 3.60 1.29 17.24
C ALA A 420 4.54 0.84 16.11
N GLY A 421 5.21 1.76 15.44
CA GLY A 421 6.21 1.49 14.40
C GLY A 421 7.40 0.67 14.92
N MET A 422 7.95 1.06 16.06
CA MET A 422 9.08 0.38 16.72
C MET A 422 8.69 -1.04 17.16
N ILE A 423 7.49 -1.22 17.74
CA ILE A 423 6.97 -2.54 18.12
C ILE A 423 6.84 -3.44 16.87
N LEU A 424 6.24 -2.94 15.78
CA LEU A 424 6.08 -3.71 14.55
C LEU A 424 7.43 -4.06 13.89
N ALA A 425 8.41 -3.15 13.97
CA ALA A 425 9.73 -3.36 13.40
C ALA A 425 10.64 -4.22 14.28
N SER A 426 10.30 -4.44 15.56
CA SER A 426 11.13 -5.19 16.50
C SER A 426 11.28 -6.65 16.07
N PRO A 427 12.53 -7.13 15.84
CA PRO A 427 12.79 -8.48 15.36
C PRO A 427 12.68 -9.55 16.45
N ASP A 428 12.90 -9.16 17.69
CA ASP A 428 13.18 -10.10 18.80
C ASP A 428 11.97 -10.37 19.70
N LEU A 429 10.80 -9.83 19.33
CA LEU A 429 9.57 -10.14 20.06
C LEU A 429 9.10 -11.57 19.74
N PRO A 430 9.09 -12.48 20.70
CA PRO A 430 8.82 -13.90 20.48
C PRO A 430 7.31 -14.22 20.45
N VAL A 431 6.49 -13.31 19.97
CA VAL A 431 5.03 -13.47 19.80
C VAL A 431 4.66 -13.63 18.34
N PRO A 432 3.50 -14.27 18.02
CA PRO A 432 2.98 -14.33 16.66
C PRO A 432 2.83 -12.93 16.03
N VAL A 433 2.98 -12.84 14.71
CA VAL A 433 2.83 -11.56 13.95
C VAL A 433 1.50 -10.86 14.26
N ARG A 434 0.41 -11.66 14.35
CA ARG A 434 -0.92 -11.15 14.71
C ARG A 434 -0.93 -10.50 16.10
N GLU A 435 -0.33 -11.13 17.10
CA GLU A 435 -0.28 -10.61 18.47
C GLU A 435 0.66 -9.41 18.60
N GLN A 436 1.82 -9.46 17.92
CA GLN A 436 2.71 -8.30 17.82
C GLN A 436 1.98 -7.07 17.24
N GLY A 437 1.15 -7.30 16.22
CA GLY A 437 0.30 -6.25 15.65
C GLY A 437 -0.79 -5.75 16.60
N ILE A 438 -1.42 -6.64 17.38
CA ILE A 438 -2.39 -6.25 18.43
C ILE A 438 -1.70 -5.36 19.46
N VAL A 439 -0.54 -5.76 19.99
CA VAL A 439 0.24 -4.96 20.96
C VAL A 439 0.61 -3.61 20.38
N ALA A 440 1.09 -3.56 19.14
CA ALA A 440 1.45 -2.31 18.46
C ALA A 440 0.24 -1.38 18.27
N LEU A 441 -0.92 -1.92 17.91
CA LEU A 441 -2.15 -1.14 17.73
C LEU A 441 -2.67 -0.61 19.07
N VAL A 442 -2.67 -1.42 20.12
CA VAL A 442 -3.08 -1.00 21.47
C VAL A 442 -2.17 0.12 21.97
N ALA A 443 -0.85 -0.06 21.87
CA ALA A 443 0.13 0.97 22.19
C ALA A 443 -0.05 2.24 21.34
N GLY A 444 -0.27 2.10 20.03
CA GLY A 444 -0.47 3.24 19.13
C GLY A 444 -1.76 4.02 19.34
N LEU A 445 -2.75 3.44 20.03
CA LEU A 445 -4.06 4.04 20.31
C LEU A 445 -4.17 4.65 21.71
N HIS A 446 -3.13 4.59 22.57
CA HIS A 446 -3.20 5.11 23.95
C HIS A 446 -3.39 6.64 24.01
N GLY A 447 -2.99 7.38 22.98
CA GLY A 447 -3.09 8.82 22.92
C GLY A 447 -3.78 9.34 21.65
N GLY A 448 -4.24 10.60 21.71
CA GLY A 448 -4.90 11.27 20.60
C GLY A 448 -6.34 10.81 20.35
N LYS A 449 -7.02 11.47 19.40
CA LYS A 449 -8.36 11.04 18.94
C LYS A 449 -8.21 9.77 18.11
N MET A 450 -9.09 8.80 18.30
CA MET A 450 -9.15 7.63 17.43
C MET A 450 -9.31 8.11 15.98
N GLN A 451 -8.36 7.77 15.13
CA GLN A 451 -8.39 8.25 13.76
C GLN A 451 -9.61 7.64 13.06
N ALA A 452 -10.34 8.46 12.31
CA ALA A 452 -11.43 8.01 11.43
C ALA A 452 -10.96 7.00 10.37
N ARG A 453 -9.65 6.80 10.22
CA ARG A 453 -9.03 5.83 9.31
C ARG A 453 -8.21 4.85 10.13
N PRO A 454 -8.65 3.57 10.23
CA PRO A 454 -7.90 2.54 10.90
C PRO A 454 -6.51 2.35 10.28
N ASP A 455 -5.51 1.99 11.10
CA ASP A 455 -4.20 1.57 10.61
C ASP A 455 -4.33 0.38 9.66
N GLY A 456 -3.40 0.26 8.71
CA GLY A 456 -3.44 -0.83 7.74
C GLY A 456 -3.34 -2.22 8.38
N PHE A 457 -2.68 -2.34 9.53
CA PHE A 457 -2.65 -3.61 10.27
C PHE A 457 -4.02 -3.93 10.90
N PHE A 458 -4.71 -2.91 11.43
CA PHE A 458 -6.06 -3.06 11.99
C PHE A 458 -7.04 -3.61 10.94
N THR A 459 -6.91 -3.18 9.68
CA THR A 459 -7.75 -3.66 8.56
C THR A 459 -7.59 -5.16 8.28
N LEU A 460 -6.43 -5.75 8.61
CA LEU A 460 -6.19 -7.18 8.43
C LEU A 460 -6.81 -8.03 9.54
N LEU A 461 -7.14 -7.43 10.69
CA LEU A 461 -7.70 -8.16 11.81
C LEU A 461 -9.15 -8.56 11.54
N VAL A 462 -9.53 -9.76 11.96
CA VAL A 462 -10.93 -10.18 11.96
C VAL A 462 -11.74 -9.32 12.94
N PRO A 463 -13.07 -9.15 12.76
CA PRO A 463 -13.89 -8.28 13.61
C PRO A 463 -13.74 -8.53 15.12
N ALA A 464 -13.59 -9.80 15.53
CA ALA A 464 -13.36 -10.14 16.92
C ALA A 464 -12.05 -9.55 17.48
N ASP A 465 -10.97 -9.55 16.68
CA ASP A 465 -9.70 -8.94 17.08
C ASP A 465 -9.74 -7.41 17.03
N GLN A 466 -10.47 -6.85 16.09
CA GLN A 466 -10.69 -5.40 16.05
C GLN A 466 -11.40 -4.93 17.31
N LYS A 467 -12.46 -5.67 17.75
CA LYS A 467 -13.14 -5.42 19.02
C LYS A 467 -12.17 -5.56 20.20
N ARG A 468 -11.37 -6.62 20.24
CA ARG A 468 -10.33 -6.86 21.26
C ARG A 468 -9.35 -5.69 21.37
N VAL A 469 -8.77 -5.23 20.25
CA VAL A 469 -7.85 -4.08 20.21
C VAL A 469 -8.51 -2.84 20.80
N ARG A 470 -9.76 -2.55 20.44
CA ARG A 470 -10.49 -1.38 20.93
C ARG A 470 -10.71 -1.43 22.44
N ILE A 471 -11.09 -2.60 22.98
CA ILE A 471 -11.25 -2.80 24.43
C ILE A 471 -9.92 -2.56 25.15
N LEU A 472 -8.85 -3.24 24.73
CA LEU A 472 -7.54 -3.12 25.36
C LEU A 472 -6.99 -1.68 25.28
N ALA A 473 -7.19 -1.00 24.13
CA ALA A 473 -6.80 0.39 23.97
C ALA A 473 -7.62 1.33 24.88
N ALA A 474 -8.91 1.09 25.05
CA ALA A 474 -9.75 1.89 25.96
C ALA A 474 -9.23 1.82 27.40
N LEU A 475 -8.86 0.60 27.86
CA LEU A 475 -8.30 0.42 29.20
C LEU A 475 -6.93 1.10 29.35
N LEU A 476 -6.05 0.94 28.35
CA LEU A 476 -4.74 1.57 28.37
C LEU A 476 -4.83 3.10 28.38
N ARG A 477 -5.75 3.70 27.61
CA ARG A 477 -5.97 5.15 27.56
C ARG A 477 -6.35 5.72 28.92
N VAL A 478 -7.25 5.06 29.64
CA VAL A 478 -7.65 5.45 31.00
C VAL A 478 -6.46 5.33 31.94
N ALA A 479 -5.77 4.19 31.93
CA ALA A 479 -4.63 3.95 32.80
C ALA A 479 -3.49 4.96 32.60
N ASP A 480 -3.18 5.30 31.35
CA ASP A 480 -2.20 6.32 30.98
C ASP A 480 -2.64 7.72 31.46
N GLY A 481 -3.93 8.04 31.40
CA GLY A 481 -4.47 9.26 31.97
C GLY A 481 -4.35 9.35 33.49
N LEU A 482 -4.41 8.21 34.19
CA LEU A 482 -4.29 8.11 35.65
C LEU A 482 -2.84 8.29 36.18
N ASP A 483 -1.84 8.33 35.33
CA ASP A 483 -0.45 8.68 35.68
C ASP A 483 0.10 9.78 34.77
N TYR A 484 -0.74 10.75 34.42
CA TYR A 484 -0.41 11.79 33.45
C TYR A 484 0.79 12.66 33.84
N LEU A 485 0.97 12.94 35.13
CA LEU A 485 2.11 13.73 35.63
C LEU A 485 3.37 12.86 35.86
N HIS A 486 3.32 11.57 35.61
CA HIS A 486 4.39 10.60 35.83
C HIS A 486 4.87 10.57 37.31
N ALA A 487 4.00 10.93 38.22
CA ALA A 487 4.30 11.02 39.65
C ALA A 487 3.97 9.75 40.45
N GLY A 488 3.24 8.81 39.84
CA GLY A 488 2.78 7.60 40.53
C GLY A 488 1.78 7.91 41.67
N SER A 489 1.10 9.06 41.62
CA SER A 489 0.17 9.51 42.65
C SER A 489 -1.00 8.55 42.84
N VAL A 490 -1.49 7.91 41.77
CA VAL A 490 -2.53 6.88 41.81
C VAL A 490 -1.88 5.51 42.01
N THR A 491 -2.12 4.90 43.15
CA THR A 491 -1.53 3.60 43.51
C THR A 491 -2.48 2.42 43.30
N GLY A 492 -3.78 2.67 43.14
CA GLY A 492 -4.78 1.64 42.92
C GLY A 492 -6.14 2.21 42.50
N LEU A 493 -7.05 1.31 42.15
CA LEU A 493 -8.41 1.65 41.79
C LEU A 493 -9.35 0.48 42.09
N HIS A 494 -10.64 0.80 42.24
CA HIS A 494 -11.71 -0.18 42.30
C HIS A 494 -12.89 0.28 41.45
N CYS A 495 -13.50 -0.61 40.66
CA CYS A 495 -14.58 -0.30 39.73
C CYS A 495 -15.91 -0.92 40.17
N THR A 496 -16.94 -0.09 40.28
CA THR A 496 -18.33 -0.55 40.49
C THR A 496 -19.09 -0.39 39.16
N ILE A 497 -19.57 -1.50 38.61
CA ILE A 497 -20.34 -1.53 37.37
C ILE A 497 -21.81 -1.27 37.67
N ARG A 498 -22.37 -0.18 37.10
CA ARG A 498 -23.78 0.21 37.19
C ARG A 498 -24.48 0.06 35.82
N ALA A 499 -25.78 0.31 35.78
CA ALA A 499 -26.55 0.14 34.55
C ALA A 499 -26.04 1.01 33.38
N THR A 500 -25.78 2.30 33.63
CA THR A 500 -25.37 3.28 32.59
C THR A 500 -23.93 3.76 32.72
N GLU A 501 -23.29 3.48 33.84
CA GLU A 501 -21.95 3.98 34.14
C GLU A 501 -21.06 2.93 34.81
N VAL A 502 -19.78 3.20 34.83
CA VAL A 502 -18.78 2.53 35.65
C VAL A 502 -18.19 3.57 36.58
N LEU A 503 -18.37 3.40 37.89
CA LEU A 503 -17.73 4.23 38.90
C LEU A 503 -16.36 3.65 39.25
N CYS A 504 -15.29 4.39 38.98
CA CYS A 504 -13.92 4.01 39.31
C CYS A 504 -13.43 4.87 40.47
N THR A 505 -13.29 4.28 41.64
CA THR A 505 -12.76 4.94 42.85
C THR A 505 -11.25 4.72 42.92
N LEU A 506 -10.50 5.82 43.04
CA LEU A 506 -9.05 5.78 43.09
C LEU A 506 -8.53 5.66 44.50
N THR A 507 -7.40 4.98 44.66
CA THR A 507 -6.54 5.03 45.85
C THR A 507 -5.21 5.61 45.46
N GLY A 508 -4.69 6.57 46.24
CA GLY A 508 -3.46 7.25 45.88
C GLY A 508 -2.91 8.12 47.01
N THR A 509 -1.80 8.76 46.75
CA THR A 509 -1.12 9.68 47.67
C THR A 509 -1.14 11.10 47.11
N GLY A 510 -1.59 12.06 47.92
CA GLY A 510 -1.68 13.46 47.51
C GLY A 510 -2.86 13.82 46.62
N ASP A 511 -2.76 14.92 45.87
CA ASP A 511 -3.81 15.40 44.97
C ASP A 511 -3.78 14.63 43.62
N THR A 512 -4.90 14.05 43.26
CA THR A 512 -5.11 13.28 42.02
C THR A 512 -6.08 13.97 41.05
N ALA A 513 -6.38 15.25 41.25
CA ALA A 513 -7.36 15.98 40.45
C ALA A 513 -6.98 16.04 38.96
N THR A 514 -5.69 16.26 38.68
CA THR A 514 -5.17 16.28 37.28
C THR A 514 -5.31 14.92 36.60
N GLU A 515 -4.94 13.84 37.28
CA GLU A 515 -5.05 12.46 36.79
C GLU A 515 -6.51 12.08 36.52
N LYS A 516 -7.42 12.39 37.44
CA LYS A 516 -8.88 12.21 37.25
C LYS A 516 -9.39 12.93 36.02
N ALA A 517 -9.05 14.24 35.88
CA ALA A 517 -9.47 15.04 34.72
C ALA A 517 -8.90 14.49 33.40
N ARG A 518 -7.65 14.04 33.40
CA ARG A 518 -7.00 13.47 32.21
C ARG A 518 -7.53 12.11 31.83
N ALA A 519 -7.74 11.21 32.78
CA ALA A 519 -8.34 9.91 32.54
C ALA A 519 -9.77 10.03 32.04
N THR A 520 -10.57 10.93 32.62
CA THR A 520 -11.93 11.25 32.14
C THR A 520 -11.89 11.78 30.69
N ARG A 521 -10.97 12.66 30.35
CA ARG A 521 -10.82 13.16 28.99
C ARG A 521 -10.40 12.06 27.98
N LYS A 522 -9.68 11.03 28.43
CA LYS A 522 -9.24 9.89 27.62
C LYS A 522 -10.25 8.73 27.57
N SER A 523 -11.40 8.85 28.23
CA SER A 523 -12.43 7.79 28.31
C SER A 523 -13.42 7.77 27.14
N ASP A 524 -13.22 8.58 26.10
CA ASP A 524 -14.04 8.60 24.89
C ASP A 524 -14.21 7.20 24.26
N LEU A 525 -13.09 6.50 24.07
CA LEU A 525 -13.09 5.13 23.54
C LEU A 525 -13.73 4.13 24.52
N PHE A 526 -13.59 4.34 25.82
CA PHE A 526 -14.23 3.52 26.84
C PHE A 526 -15.76 3.55 26.69
N THR A 527 -16.31 4.75 26.60
CA THR A 527 -17.76 4.94 26.41
C THR A 527 -18.25 4.30 25.11
N GLU A 528 -17.49 4.47 24.02
CA GLU A 528 -17.82 3.87 22.74
C GLU A 528 -17.84 2.32 22.78
N VAL A 529 -16.86 1.72 23.45
CA VAL A 529 -16.68 0.25 23.47
C VAL A 529 -17.62 -0.44 24.44
N PHE A 530 -17.85 0.15 25.62
CA PHE A 530 -18.64 -0.47 26.69
C PHE A 530 -20.09 0.02 26.74
N GLY A 531 -20.43 1.10 26.00
CA GLY A 531 -21.76 1.72 26.06
C GLY A 531 -22.08 2.32 27.43
N LYS A 532 -21.07 2.57 28.28
CA LYS A 532 -21.19 3.08 29.64
C LYS A 532 -20.26 4.27 29.85
N THR A 533 -20.71 5.28 30.58
CA THR A 533 -19.86 6.41 30.97
C THR A 533 -18.90 5.97 32.08
N LEU A 534 -17.62 6.36 31.98
CA LEU A 534 -16.65 6.16 33.05
C LEU A 534 -16.66 7.39 33.96
N VAL A 535 -16.98 7.20 35.23
CA VAL A 535 -16.94 8.20 36.31
C VAL A 535 -15.75 7.90 37.20
N ILE A 536 -14.85 8.84 37.37
CA ILE A 536 -13.62 8.67 38.18
C ILE A 536 -13.75 9.53 39.45
N ALA A 537 -13.85 8.86 40.59
CA ALA A 537 -14.07 9.43 41.93
C ALA A 537 -12.81 9.42 42.82
#